data_a1690a42ce5254732bb9937da67b8f22
#
_entry.id   a1690a42ce5254732bb9937da67b8f22
#
_cell.length_a   1.000
_cell.length_b   1.000
_cell.length_c   1.000
_cell.angle_alpha   90.00
_cell.angle_beta   90.00
_cell.angle_gamma   90.00
#
_symmetry.space_group_name_H-M   'P 1'
#
loop_
_entity.id
_entity.type
_entity.pdbx_description
1 polymer ?
#
loop_
_entity_poly.entity_id
_entity_poly.type
_entity_poly.pdbx_seq_one_letter_code
_entity_poly.pdbx_strand_id
1 'polypeptide(L)'
;MFLQITTTHQPATDLGYLLHKNPGRVHELELAFGKGRLFFPLASEAVCTAVLAMDVDPVALVRGKGTGDGLLDQYVNDRPYAASSFLSVAMGPGRVKTHTDRGRVAPLNRGVWMAGFVEGVDRSQSTLLPASLDDYVTDENPVRAVDAFVNGLDLKTLGFTSIEALETGRPGYHPAMMLKLYIYGYLNRIPSSRRLERECQRNLELIWLTGKLAPDFKTIADFRKNYGEPISKACRAFIAICRKLELLSKASVAIDGSKFKAVNARDKNFTEAKMKRRLERIDESIARYMSQLETADRQAAQGAEVPAAKVTRLKDKIGKLKEEVARLNAINTQLQVSEGKQVSLTDPDARSMATSGKDTGIVGYNVQAAVDTTHHLIVAHEVTNIGTDRSALADTAEKARIAMGAATLEAVADRGYYSGEEILACELSNITVTLPKPQTSGAKAAGRFGKQDFVYVAADDAYICPSGARLRFQFTTMDGAKLLRRYGTSACRTCAMKSQCTPASERRISRWEHEAVLEKVQARLDQNPEAMRMRRSTVEHPFGTIKCWMGATHFLCTTLPKVATEMALNVLAYNIKRVIAVLGVHALVDAMWT
;
A
#
# COMPACT_ATOMS: atom_id res chain seq x y z
N MET A 1 18.65 29.39 -5.14
CA MET A 1 17.39 29.24 -4.40
C MET A 1 17.68 28.34 -3.21
N PHE A 2 17.53 28.82 -2.00
CA PHE A 2 17.88 28.08 -0.78
C PHE A 2 16.61 27.61 -0.07
N LEU A 3 16.63 26.39 0.44
CA LEU A 3 15.53 25.82 1.21
C LEU A 3 15.80 26.02 2.71
N GLN A 4 14.94 26.71 3.44
CA GLN A 4 15.10 26.94 4.87
C GLN A 4 14.10 26.09 5.66
N ILE A 5 14.61 25.14 6.46
CA ILE A 5 13.83 24.40 7.44
C ILE A 5 14.33 24.80 8.83
N THR A 6 13.51 25.54 9.56
CA THR A 6 13.81 25.91 10.94
C THR A 6 13.27 24.82 11.86
N THR A 7 14.12 23.95 12.38
CA THR A 7 13.74 22.97 13.40
C THR A 7 14.17 23.49 14.77
N THR A 8 13.20 24.02 15.51
CA THR A 8 13.35 24.23 16.96
C THR A 8 12.89 22.95 17.67
N HIS A 9 13.84 22.18 18.18
CA HIS A 9 13.60 21.07 19.12
C HIS A 9 12.80 19.85 18.70
N GLN A 10 12.96 19.30 17.47
CA GLN A 10 12.41 17.97 17.16
C GLN A 10 13.48 17.03 16.54
N PRO A 11 13.40 15.71 16.79
CA PRO A 11 14.37 14.76 16.28
C PRO A 11 14.27 14.58 14.75
N ALA A 12 15.38 14.21 14.14
CA ALA A 12 15.60 14.14 12.69
C ALA A 12 14.59 13.27 11.87
N THR A 13 13.79 12.44 12.54
CA THR A 13 12.74 11.62 11.94
C THR A 13 11.56 12.44 11.38
N ASP A 14 11.40 13.70 11.78
CA ASP A 14 10.29 14.55 11.33
C ASP A 14 10.61 15.41 10.09
N LEU A 15 11.87 15.42 9.64
CA LEU A 15 12.30 16.21 8.48
C LEU A 15 11.57 15.80 7.19
N GLY A 16 11.40 14.50 6.96
CA GLY A 16 10.65 13.98 5.83
C GLY A 16 9.16 14.33 5.84
N TYR A 17 8.59 14.46 7.05
CA TYR A 17 7.18 14.80 7.23
C TYR A 17 6.87 16.29 6.96
N LEU A 18 7.80 17.17 7.33
CA LEU A 18 7.67 18.62 7.08
C LEU A 18 7.81 18.98 5.60
N LEU A 19 8.73 18.35 4.88
CA LEU A 19 8.91 18.50 3.44
C LEU A 19 7.65 18.09 2.65
N HIS A 20 6.93 17.08 3.12
CA HIS A 20 5.71 16.59 2.45
C HIS A 20 4.47 17.46 2.70
N LYS A 21 4.43 18.23 3.80
CA LYS A 21 3.24 19.03 4.16
C LYS A 21 3.16 20.40 3.51
N ASN A 22 4.28 21.02 3.13
CA ASN A 22 4.30 22.40 2.61
C ASN A 22 5.33 22.63 1.51
N PRO A 23 5.19 22.05 0.31
CA PRO A 23 6.18 22.18 -0.75
C PRO A 23 6.32 23.59 -1.35
N GLY A 24 5.44 24.54 -1.02
CA GLY A 24 5.43 25.90 -1.58
C GLY A 24 6.03 27.00 -0.71
N ARG A 25 6.54 26.71 0.48
CA ARG A 25 7.04 27.73 1.43
C ARG A 25 8.50 27.60 1.83
N VAL A 26 9.24 26.68 1.26
CA VAL A 26 10.63 26.42 1.66
C VAL A 26 11.56 27.00 0.61
N HIS A 27 12.30 28.03 1.00
CA HIS A 27 13.26 28.72 0.13
C HIS A 27 14.72 28.36 0.41
N GLU A 28 15.05 27.82 1.60
CA GLU A 28 16.41 27.46 2.00
C GLU A 28 16.40 26.25 2.94
N LEU A 29 17.35 25.32 2.79
CA LEU A 29 17.59 24.23 3.75
C LEU A 29 18.67 24.68 4.72
N GLU A 30 18.28 24.99 5.95
CA GLU A 30 19.19 25.27 7.05
C GLU A 30 19.22 24.07 8.00
N LEU A 31 20.36 23.41 8.08
CA LEU A 31 20.59 22.35 9.05
C LEU A 31 21.42 22.92 10.20
N ALA A 32 20.81 23.00 11.38
CA ALA A 32 21.48 23.50 12.58
C ALA A 32 22.05 22.33 13.39
N PHE A 33 23.36 22.31 13.55
CA PHE A 33 24.09 21.32 14.34
C PHE A 33 24.85 22.00 15.48
N GLY A 34 24.33 21.93 16.69
CA GLY A 34 24.98 22.56 17.86
C GLY A 34 25.15 24.07 17.70
N LYS A 35 26.40 24.55 17.60
CA LYS A 35 26.73 25.97 17.39
C LYS A 35 27.00 26.35 15.92
N GLY A 36 26.88 25.40 14.98
CA GLY A 36 27.13 25.61 13.54
C GLY A 36 25.86 25.52 12.71
N ARG A 37 25.83 26.28 11.62
CA ARG A 37 24.76 26.27 10.61
C ARG A 37 25.37 25.96 9.26
N LEU A 38 24.79 25.00 8.54
CA LEU A 38 25.19 24.63 7.18
C LEU A 38 24.05 24.97 6.21
N PHE A 39 24.38 25.74 5.17
CA PHE A 39 23.44 26.16 4.13
C PHE A 39 23.76 25.42 2.85
N PHE A 40 22.76 24.79 2.26
CA PHE A 40 22.87 24.10 0.97
C PHE A 40 22.00 24.80 -0.07
N PRO A 41 22.58 25.27 -1.20
CA PRO A 41 21.79 25.75 -2.31
C PRO A 41 21.13 24.55 -3.01
N LEU A 42 19.80 24.55 -3.07
CA LEU A 42 19.04 23.53 -3.77
C LEU A 42 18.74 23.98 -5.19
N ALA A 43 19.44 23.39 -6.14
CA ALA A 43 19.27 23.68 -7.55
C ALA A 43 18.06 22.95 -8.20
N SER A 44 17.53 21.90 -7.59
CA SER A 44 16.35 21.17 -8.09
C SER A 44 15.73 20.24 -7.05
N GLU A 45 14.45 19.86 -7.23
CA GLU A 45 13.73 18.83 -6.45
C GLU A 45 14.45 17.47 -6.40
N ALA A 46 15.24 17.15 -7.42
CA ALA A 46 16.01 15.91 -7.51
C ALA A 46 17.07 15.77 -6.40
N VAL A 47 17.65 16.86 -5.93
CA VAL A 47 18.65 16.83 -4.84
C VAL A 47 18.01 16.49 -3.50
N CYS A 48 16.80 16.99 -3.22
CA CYS A 48 16.06 16.62 -2.02
C CYS A 48 15.72 15.13 -1.98
N THR A 49 15.32 14.57 -3.11
CA THR A 49 14.95 13.16 -3.22
C THR A 49 16.17 12.25 -3.07
N ALA A 50 17.32 12.64 -3.61
CA ALA A 50 18.57 11.88 -3.49
C ALA A 50 19.09 11.83 -2.05
N VAL A 51 19.01 12.94 -1.32
CA VAL A 51 19.44 12.99 0.10
C VAL A 51 18.53 12.13 0.99
N LEU A 52 17.22 12.08 0.71
CA LEU A 52 16.26 11.26 1.45
C LEU A 52 16.33 9.76 1.09
N ALA A 53 16.84 9.42 -0.10
CA ALA A 53 16.99 8.02 -0.54
C ALA A 53 18.28 7.35 -0.02
N MET A 54 19.17 8.08 0.61
CA MET A 54 20.47 7.56 1.03
C MET A 54 20.48 6.82 2.36
N ASP A 55 19.37 6.65 3.05
CA ASP A 55 19.25 5.93 4.33
C ASP A 55 20.46 6.15 5.28
N VAL A 56 20.99 7.38 5.29
CA VAL A 56 22.15 7.77 6.08
C VAL A 56 21.65 8.31 7.41
N ASP A 57 22.10 7.68 8.50
CA ASP A 57 21.83 8.18 9.83
C ASP A 57 22.36 9.63 9.97
N PRO A 58 21.48 10.63 10.15
CA PRO A 58 21.87 12.04 10.24
C PRO A 58 22.87 12.31 11.38
N VAL A 59 22.94 11.44 12.38
CA VAL A 59 23.87 11.52 13.51
C VAL A 59 25.30 11.17 13.09
N ALA A 60 25.49 10.35 12.06
CA ALA A 60 26.80 9.99 11.55
C ALA A 60 27.48 11.17 10.80
N LEU A 61 26.71 12.01 10.14
CA LEU A 61 27.20 13.21 9.46
C LEU A 61 27.68 14.32 10.41
N VAL A 62 27.23 14.29 11.67
CA VAL A 62 27.53 15.32 12.68
C VAL A 62 28.83 15.04 13.43
N ARG A 63 29.36 13.83 13.41
CA ARG A 63 30.57 13.43 14.19
C ARG A 63 31.91 13.70 13.51
N GLY A 64 31.91 14.18 12.26
CA GLY A 64 33.13 14.59 11.54
C GLY A 64 33.56 16.01 11.93
N LYS A 65 34.78 16.18 12.46
CA LYS A 65 35.41 17.49 12.62
C LYS A 65 35.96 17.94 11.26
N GLY A 66 35.16 18.62 10.46
CA GLY A 66 35.59 19.18 9.18
C GLY A 66 34.55 20.16 8.62
N THR A 67 35.00 21.10 7.81
CA THR A 67 34.14 21.99 7.04
C THR A 67 33.40 21.17 5.98
N GLY A 68 32.12 21.47 5.70
CA GLY A 68 31.21 20.66 4.89
C GLY A 68 31.70 20.17 3.52
N ASP A 69 32.63 20.91 2.91
CA ASP A 69 33.21 20.56 1.61
C ASP A 69 34.14 19.33 1.66
N GLY A 70 34.89 19.16 2.74
CA GLY A 70 35.81 18.02 2.90
C GLY A 70 35.11 16.67 3.17
N LEU A 71 33.92 16.70 3.74
CA LEU A 71 33.14 15.49 4.03
C LEU A 71 32.45 14.91 2.79
N LEU A 72 32.03 15.76 1.87
CA LEU A 72 31.47 15.33 0.59
C LEU A 72 32.53 14.69 -0.32
N ASP A 73 33.73 15.27 -0.37
CA ASP A 73 34.85 14.75 -1.15
C ASP A 73 35.35 13.40 -0.61
N GLN A 74 35.37 13.21 0.69
CA GLN A 74 35.77 11.95 1.30
C GLN A 74 34.74 10.84 1.04
N TYR A 75 33.45 11.18 1.06
CA TYR A 75 32.38 10.21 0.79
C TYR A 75 32.29 9.81 -0.70
N VAL A 76 32.63 10.73 -1.61
CA VAL A 76 32.65 10.49 -3.06
C VAL A 76 33.87 9.63 -3.46
N ASN A 77 35.01 9.80 -2.79
CA ASN A 77 36.24 9.06 -3.11
C ASN A 77 36.26 7.62 -2.56
N ASP A 78 35.55 7.34 -1.45
CA ASP A 78 35.50 6.01 -0.85
C ASP A 78 34.52 5.02 -1.55
N ARG A 79 33.69 5.50 -2.49
CA ARG A 79 32.78 4.66 -3.29
C ARG A 79 32.64 5.13 -4.74
N PRO A 80 33.51 4.67 -5.63
CA PRO A 80 33.53 5.11 -7.04
C PRO A 80 32.23 4.82 -7.84
N TYR A 81 31.40 3.86 -7.40
CA TYR A 81 30.11 3.58 -8.04
C TYR A 81 29.00 4.62 -7.73
N ALA A 82 29.09 5.31 -6.61
CA ALA A 82 28.12 6.37 -6.28
C ALA A 82 28.42 7.68 -6.99
N ALA A 83 29.71 7.95 -7.26
CA ALA A 83 30.15 9.17 -7.92
C ALA A 83 29.71 9.27 -9.39
N SER A 84 29.66 8.15 -10.12
CA SER A 84 29.23 8.16 -11.52
C SER A 84 27.73 8.41 -11.69
N SER A 85 26.90 7.93 -10.74
CA SER A 85 25.46 8.23 -10.74
C SER A 85 25.15 9.64 -10.22
N PHE A 86 25.99 10.18 -9.34
CA PHE A 86 25.84 11.52 -8.82
C PHE A 86 26.21 12.60 -9.85
N LEU A 87 27.30 12.39 -10.59
CA LEU A 87 27.71 13.28 -11.68
C LEU A 87 26.71 13.30 -12.85
N SER A 88 26.04 12.18 -13.13
CA SER A 88 25.00 12.14 -14.17
C SER A 88 23.70 12.85 -13.77
N VAL A 89 23.41 12.97 -12.46
CA VAL A 89 22.24 13.69 -11.95
C VAL A 89 22.50 15.18 -11.74
N ALA A 90 23.72 15.54 -11.39
CA ALA A 90 24.13 16.94 -11.21
C ALA A 90 24.46 17.69 -12.50
N MET A 91 24.95 16.98 -13.48
CA MET A 91 25.24 17.51 -14.82
C MET A 91 24.10 17.07 -15.74
N GLY A 92 23.05 17.83 -15.74
CA GLY A 92 21.82 17.58 -16.50
C GLY A 92 22.07 17.00 -17.89
N PRO A 93 21.30 16.09 -18.30
CA PRO A 93 21.63 15.19 -19.29
C PRO A 93 21.23 15.43 -20.57
N GLY A 94 21.22 15.84 -21.02
CA GLY A 94 20.69 15.96 -22.32
C GLY A 94 21.76 15.68 -23.38
N ARG A 95 22.12 14.50 -23.59
CA ARG A 95 22.42 14.08 -24.94
C ARG A 95 21.14 14.24 -25.76
N VAL A 96 20.92 15.45 -26.25
CA VAL A 96 20.06 15.66 -27.40
C VAL A 96 20.73 14.87 -28.53
N LYS A 97 20.24 13.68 -28.80
CA LYS A 97 20.54 12.98 -30.06
C LYS A 97 19.83 13.79 -31.14
N THR A 98 20.53 14.73 -31.74
CA THR A 98 20.12 15.27 -33.02
C THR A 98 20.23 14.12 -34.02
N HIS A 99 19.11 13.69 -34.57
CA HIS A 99 19.09 12.86 -35.77
C HIS A 99 19.74 13.67 -36.88
N THR A 100 21.01 13.42 -37.13
CA THR A 100 21.65 13.87 -38.36
C THR A 100 21.42 12.81 -39.42
N ASP A 101 20.63 13.18 -40.39
CA ASP A 101 20.49 12.53 -41.69
C ASP A 101 21.87 12.21 -42.26
N ARG A 102 22.08 10.95 -42.73
CA ARG A 102 23.33 10.50 -43.36
C ARG A 102 23.46 11.06 -44.78
N GLY A 103 23.60 12.37 -44.86
CA GLY A 103 24.07 13.04 -46.07
C GLY A 103 25.54 13.38 -45.92
N ARG A 104 26.36 13.01 -46.92
CA ARG A 104 27.80 13.20 -47.00
C ARG A 104 28.27 14.55 -46.48
N VAL A 105 29.00 14.55 -45.38
CA VAL A 105 29.64 15.77 -44.86
C VAL A 105 31.04 15.87 -45.41
N ALA A 106 31.33 16.95 -46.13
CA ALA A 106 32.66 17.40 -46.47
C ALA A 106 33.43 17.79 -45.19
N PRO A 107 34.78 17.65 -45.16
CA PRO A 107 35.56 17.93 -43.96
C PRO A 107 35.55 19.41 -43.67
N LEU A 108 34.89 19.83 -42.58
CA LEU A 108 34.92 21.17 -42.06
C LEU A 108 36.18 21.45 -41.26
N ASN A 109 36.80 22.53 -41.60
CA ASN A 109 38.01 23.13 -41.05
C ASN A 109 37.93 23.35 -39.52
N ARG A 110 39.11 23.29 -38.89
CA ARG A 110 39.33 23.53 -37.46
C ARG A 110 38.81 24.89 -36.99
N GLY A 111 38.06 24.86 -35.88
CA GLY A 111 38.21 25.87 -34.87
C GLY A 111 37.27 27.10 -34.94
N VAL A 112 36.00 26.93 -34.68
CA VAL A 112 35.23 27.98 -34.03
C VAL A 112 34.47 27.30 -32.85
N TRP A 113 34.89 27.61 -31.63
CA TRP A 113 34.10 27.35 -30.45
C TRP A 113 32.89 28.29 -30.51
N MET A 114 31.74 27.79 -30.92
CA MET A 114 30.49 28.55 -30.83
C MET A 114 30.11 28.67 -29.36
N ALA A 115 30.42 29.79 -28.75
CA ALA A 115 29.86 30.22 -27.48
C ALA A 115 28.41 30.63 -27.75
N GLY A 116 27.46 29.73 -27.45
CA GLY A 116 26.03 29.98 -27.59
C GLY A 116 25.21 28.96 -26.81
N PHE A 117 23.97 29.31 -26.54
CA PHE A 117 23.01 28.38 -25.98
C PHE A 117 22.48 27.47 -27.09
N VAL A 118 22.03 26.26 -26.72
CA VAL A 118 21.29 25.40 -27.65
C VAL A 118 19.94 26.06 -27.92
N GLU A 119 19.72 26.47 -29.17
CA GLU A 119 18.50 27.13 -29.60
C GLU A 119 17.44 26.09 -29.99
N GLY A 120 16.19 26.36 -29.58
CA GLY A 120 15.03 25.59 -30.00
C GLY A 120 14.52 26.00 -31.37
N VAL A 121 13.59 25.23 -31.93
CA VAL A 121 12.91 25.54 -33.18
C VAL A 121 12.02 26.77 -32.99
N ASP A 122 12.02 27.69 -33.96
CA ASP A 122 11.15 28.86 -33.95
C ASP A 122 9.67 28.44 -33.99
N ARG A 123 8.86 29.00 -33.11
CA ARG A 123 7.43 28.65 -32.97
C ARG A 123 6.60 29.02 -34.21
N SER A 124 7.08 29.96 -35.01
CA SER A 124 6.47 30.40 -36.27
C SER A 124 6.96 29.61 -37.48
N GLN A 125 7.91 28.72 -37.32
CA GLN A 125 8.44 27.89 -38.41
C GLN A 125 7.37 26.96 -38.95
N SER A 126 7.04 27.12 -40.22
CA SER A 126 6.13 26.22 -40.93
C SER A 126 6.94 25.05 -41.52
N THR A 127 6.47 23.84 -41.31
CA THR A 127 7.03 22.62 -41.93
C THR A 127 6.22 22.27 -43.19
N LEU A 128 6.89 21.86 -44.25
CA LEU A 128 6.22 21.48 -45.51
C LEU A 128 5.41 20.18 -45.34
N LEU A 129 5.92 19.27 -44.49
CA LEU A 129 5.22 18.06 -44.08
C LEU A 129 5.02 18.10 -42.56
N PRO A 130 3.78 17.93 -42.06
CA PRO A 130 3.54 17.88 -40.63
C PRO A 130 4.24 16.65 -40.03
N ALA A 131 4.87 16.78 -38.85
CA ALA A 131 5.43 15.66 -38.12
C ALA A 131 4.34 14.64 -37.76
N SER A 132 4.64 13.36 -37.90
CA SER A 132 3.78 12.27 -37.40
C SER A 132 3.71 12.31 -35.88
N LEU A 133 2.61 11.88 -35.29
CA LEU A 133 2.54 11.67 -33.84
C LEU A 133 3.61 10.71 -33.34
N ASP A 134 4.00 9.76 -34.17
CA ASP A 134 5.00 8.74 -33.84
C ASP A 134 6.39 9.32 -33.69
N ASP A 135 6.70 10.44 -34.38
CA ASP A 135 7.98 11.14 -34.29
C ASP A 135 8.23 11.75 -32.89
N TYR A 136 7.18 12.00 -32.12
CA TYR A 136 7.26 12.59 -30.78
C TYR A 136 7.43 11.57 -29.66
N VAL A 137 7.27 10.28 -29.96
CA VAL A 137 7.34 9.19 -28.97
C VAL A 137 8.47 8.24 -29.36
N THR A 138 9.56 8.26 -28.59
CA THR A 138 10.72 7.41 -28.86
C THR A 138 10.37 5.92 -28.72
N ASP A 139 11.14 5.05 -29.37
CA ASP A 139 10.90 3.61 -29.32
C ASP A 139 11.04 3.01 -27.93
N GLU A 140 11.85 3.63 -27.06
CA GLU A 140 12.05 3.20 -25.67
C GLU A 140 11.03 3.81 -24.70
N ASN A 141 10.03 4.57 -25.20
CA ASN A 141 9.05 5.18 -24.33
C ASN A 141 8.10 4.14 -23.72
N PRO A 142 7.90 4.11 -22.38
CA PRO A 142 7.01 3.16 -21.71
C PRO A 142 5.58 3.12 -22.25
N VAL A 143 5.10 4.19 -22.90
CA VAL A 143 3.76 4.23 -23.49
C VAL A 143 3.59 3.22 -24.61
N ARG A 144 4.67 2.86 -25.33
CA ARG A 144 4.64 1.82 -26.38
C ARG A 144 4.36 0.43 -25.80
N ALA A 145 4.91 0.13 -24.62
CA ALA A 145 4.59 -1.12 -23.93
C ALA A 145 3.12 -1.17 -23.47
N VAL A 146 2.54 -0.06 -23.07
CA VAL A 146 1.10 0.03 -22.75
C VAL A 146 0.26 -0.21 -23.99
N ASP A 147 0.63 0.39 -25.12
CA ASP A 147 -0.06 0.23 -26.39
C ASP A 147 -0.02 -1.23 -26.87
N ALA A 148 1.16 -1.81 -26.93
CA ALA A 148 1.39 -3.20 -27.34
C ALA A 148 0.62 -4.18 -26.44
N PHE A 149 0.69 -4.00 -25.12
CA PHE A 149 -0.03 -4.87 -24.18
C PHE A 149 -1.54 -4.87 -24.44
N VAL A 150 -2.16 -3.71 -24.54
CA VAL A 150 -3.61 -3.63 -24.70
C VAL A 150 -4.05 -4.10 -26.09
N ASN A 151 -3.26 -3.85 -27.13
CA ASN A 151 -3.52 -4.33 -28.49
C ASN A 151 -3.43 -5.86 -28.59
N GLY A 152 -2.59 -6.50 -27.78
CA GLY A 152 -2.47 -7.96 -27.70
C GLY A 152 -3.57 -8.66 -26.89
N LEU A 153 -4.49 -7.91 -26.24
CA LEU A 153 -5.57 -8.49 -25.44
C LEU A 153 -6.80 -8.85 -26.30
N ASP A 154 -7.33 -10.06 -26.12
CA ASP A 154 -8.68 -10.38 -26.58
C ASP A 154 -9.71 -9.79 -25.61
N LEU A 155 -10.14 -8.56 -25.90
CA LEU A 155 -11.07 -7.81 -25.06
C LEU A 155 -12.43 -8.49 -24.91
N LYS A 156 -12.87 -9.27 -25.92
CA LYS A 156 -14.13 -9.99 -25.90
C LYS A 156 -14.11 -11.11 -24.87
N THR A 157 -13.08 -11.93 -24.89
CA THR A 157 -12.85 -13.00 -23.89
C THR A 157 -12.67 -12.45 -22.49
N LEU A 158 -12.07 -11.26 -22.34
CA LEU A 158 -11.96 -10.60 -21.04
C LEU A 158 -13.30 -10.08 -20.52
N GLY A 159 -14.32 -9.95 -21.39
CA GLY A 159 -15.67 -9.51 -21.03
C GLY A 159 -15.90 -8.00 -21.18
N PHE A 160 -15.08 -7.31 -21.96
CA PHE A 160 -15.41 -5.95 -22.37
C PHE A 160 -16.56 -5.99 -23.38
N THR A 161 -17.51 -5.10 -23.21
CA THR A 161 -18.62 -4.88 -24.15
C THR A 161 -18.33 -3.70 -25.06
N SER A 162 -19.14 -3.47 -26.07
CA SER A 162 -18.98 -2.36 -27.01
C SER A 162 -17.65 -2.36 -27.78
N ILE A 163 -17.16 -3.55 -28.13
CA ILE A 163 -15.97 -3.75 -28.96
C ILE A 163 -16.33 -3.53 -30.44
N GLU A 164 -17.53 -3.94 -30.82
CA GLU A 164 -18.07 -3.72 -32.14
C GLU A 164 -18.90 -2.43 -32.15
N ALA A 165 -18.73 -1.63 -33.21
CA ALA A 165 -19.49 -0.40 -33.36
C ALA A 165 -21.01 -0.70 -33.52
N LEU A 166 -21.81 0.06 -32.81
CA LEU A 166 -23.26 0.00 -32.99
C LEU A 166 -23.63 0.67 -34.32
N GLU A 167 -24.60 0.09 -35.05
CA GLU A 167 -25.09 0.63 -36.33
C GLU A 167 -25.78 2.00 -36.17
N THR A 168 -26.33 2.27 -35.00
CA THR A 168 -27.07 3.51 -34.71
C THR A 168 -26.68 4.09 -33.35
N GLY A 169 -26.83 5.40 -33.20
CA GLY A 169 -26.52 6.12 -31.95
C GLY A 169 -25.21 6.89 -31.98
N ARG A 170 -24.88 7.55 -30.86
CA ARG A 170 -23.62 8.27 -30.73
C ARG A 170 -22.47 7.27 -30.60
N PRO A 171 -21.41 7.37 -31.42
CA PRO A 171 -20.23 6.50 -31.28
C PRO A 171 -19.62 6.57 -29.89
N GLY A 172 -19.41 5.41 -29.28
CA GLY A 172 -18.69 5.26 -28.03
C GLY A 172 -17.18 5.21 -28.25
N TYR A 173 -16.41 5.41 -27.17
CA TYR A 173 -14.97 5.18 -27.20
C TYR A 173 -14.67 3.67 -27.10
N HIS A 174 -13.76 3.19 -27.92
CA HIS A 174 -13.37 1.78 -27.89
C HIS A 174 -12.73 1.40 -26.54
N PRO A 175 -13.08 0.25 -25.93
CA PRO A 175 -12.57 -0.16 -24.61
C PRO A 175 -11.04 -0.24 -24.53
N ALA A 176 -10.36 -0.64 -25.62
CA ALA A 176 -8.89 -0.64 -25.67
C ALA A 176 -8.32 0.75 -25.38
N MET A 177 -8.82 1.78 -26.03
CA MET A 177 -8.34 3.16 -25.82
C MET A 177 -8.58 3.60 -24.39
N MET A 178 -9.73 3.30 -23.80
CA MET A 178 -10.04 3.63 -22.41
C MET A 178 -9.17 2.87 -21.41
N LEU A 179 -8.85 1.61 -21.69
CA LEU A 179 -7.93 0.82 -20.85
C LEU A 179 -6.49 1.36 -20.92
N LYS A 180 -5.99 1.68 -22.14
CA LYS A 180 -4.70 2.34 -22.34
C LYS A 180 -4.60 3.64 -21.54
N LEU A 181 -5.62 4.48 -21.62
CA LEU A 181 -5.72 5.74 -20.89
C LEU A 181 -5.60 5.55 -19.37
N TYR A 182 -6.27 4.55 -18.82
CA TYR A 182 -6.18 4.24 -17.38
C TYR A 182 -4.82 3.69 -16.98
N ILE A 183 -4.27 2.73 -17.72
CA ILE A 183 -2.94 2.17 -17.42
C ILE A 183 -1.90 3.29 -17.42
N TYR A 184 -1.90 4.15 -18.44
CA TYR A 184 -1.03 5.33 -18.51
C TYR A 184 -1.22 6.25 -17.30
N GLY A 185 -2.47 6.51 -16.93
CA GLY A 185 -2.79 7.38 -15.79
C GLY A 185 -2.22 6.86 -14.47
N TYR A 186 -2.33 5.58 -14.20
CA TYR A 186 -1.78 4.99 -12.99
C TYR A 186 -0.25 4.91 -13.01
N LEU A 187 0.37 4.62 -14.17
CA LEU A 187 1.82 4.68 -14.35
C LEU A 187 2.39 6.07 -14.02
N ASN A 188 1.70 7.12 -14.42
CA ASN A 188 2.18 8.51 -14.36
C ASN A 188 1.53 9.35 -13.24
N ARG A 189 0.97 8.72 -12.19
CA ARG A 189 0.34 9.39 -11.03
C ARG A 189 -0.85 10.29 -11.40
N ILE A 190 -1.61 9.91 -12.41
CA ILE A 190 -2.80 10.63 -12.88
C ILE A 190 -4.04 9.76 -12.76
N PRO A 191 -4.42 9.27 -11.55
CA PRO A 191 -5.57 8.38 -11.38
C PRO A 191 -6.92 9.10 -11.48
N SER A 192 -6.94 10.43 -11.48
CA SER A 192 -8.14 11.26 -11.52
C SER A 192 -8.68 11.40 -12.95
N SER A 193 -9.94 11.03 -13.19
CA SER A 193 -10.59 11.16 -14.49
C SER A 193 -10.60 12.60 -15.04
N ARG A 194 -10.81 13.61 -14.15
CA ARG A 194 -10.75 15.03 -14.56
C ARG A 194 -9.34 15.48 -14.96
N ARG A 195 -8.31 14.88 -14.35
CA ARG A 195 -6.94 15.16 -14.78
C ARG A 195 -6.63 14.44 -16.09
N LEU A 196 -7.06 13.20 -16.25
CA LEU A 196 -6.87 12.44 -17.48
C LEU A 196 -7.52 13.14 -18.69
N GLU A 197 -8.77 13.61 -18.58
CA GLU A 197 -9.43 14.42 -19.61
C GLU A 197 -8.56 15.59 -20.05
N ARG A 198 -8.01 16.35 -19.10
CA ARG A 198 -7.15 17.49 -19.39
C ARG A 198 -5.83 17.08 -20.02
N GLU A 199 -5.21 15.99 -19.54
CA GLU A 199 -3.95 15.48 -20.09
C GLU A 199 -4.09 14.94 -21.51
N CYS A 200 -5.24 14.36 -21.88
CA CYS A 200 -5.52 13.95 -23.27
C CYS A 200 -5.42 15.09 -24.29
N GLN A 201 -5.59 16.34 -23.84
CA GLN A 201 -5.53 17.51 -24.72
C GLN A 201 -4.15 18.16 -24.81
N ARG A 202 -3.21 17.83 -23.91
CA ARG A 202 -1.94 18.56 -23.79
C ARG A 202 -0.69 17.68 -23.63
N ASN A 203 -0.87 16.41 -23.29
CA ASN A 203 0.24 15.48 -23.09
C ASN A 203 0.47 14.70 -24.37
N LEU A 204 1.67 14.82 -24.96
CA LEU A 204 2.00 14.20 -26.23
C LEU A 204 1.90 12.67 -26.21
N GLU A 205 2.33 12.02 -25.13
CA GLU A 205 2.22 10.57 -24.99
C GLU A 205 0.77 10.09 -24.96
N LEU A 206 -0.12 10.83 -24.27
CA LEU A 206 -1.56 10.53 -24.27
C LEU A 206 -2.22 10.86 -25.61
N ILE A 207 -1.84 11.96 -26.26
CA ILE A 207 -2.32 12.30 -27.60
C ILE A 207 -1.95 11.19 -28.59
N TRP A 208 -0.73 10.65 -28.50
CA TRP A 208 -0.30 9.51 -29.29
C TRP A 208 -1.11 8.25 -28.95
N LEU A 209 -1.18 7.89 -27.65
CA LEU A 209 -1.81 6.65 -27.15
C LEU A 209 -3.31 6.58 -27.48
N THR A 210 -4.00 7.72 -27.44
CA THR A 210 -5.45 7.83 -27.69
C THR A 210 -5.82 8.20 -29.14
N GLY A 211 -4.83 8.43 -30.00
CA GLY A 211 -5.06 8.90 -31.37
C GLY A 211 -5.78 10.27 -31.41
N LYS A 212 -5.36 11.20 -30.53
CA LYS A 212 -5.98 12.54 -30.34
C LYS A 212 -7.41 12.54 -29.76
N LEU A 213 -7.90 11.39 -29.28
CA LEU A 213 -9.21 11.33 -28.62
C LEU A 213 -9.09 11.85 -27.18
N ALA A 214 -10.06 12.67 -26.77
CA ALA A 214 -10.14 13.26 -25.44
C ALA A 214 -11.53 13.03 -24.83
N PRO A 215 -11.77 11.85 -24.21
CA PRO A 215 -13.03 11.56 -23.55
C PRO A 215 -13.24 12.46 -22.33
N ASP A 216 -14.49 12.84 -22.08
CA ASP A 216 -14.84 13.59 -20.88
C ASP A 216 -14.64 12.78 -19.59
N PHE A 217 -14.47 13.48 -18.47
CA PHE A 217 -14.16 12.86 -17.18
C PHE A 217 -15.24 11.89 -16.68
N LYS A 218 -16.50 12.08 -17.08
CA LYS A 218 -17.62 11.21 -16.69
C LYS A 218 -17.52 9.90 -17.46
N THR A 219 -17.30 9.95 -18.76
CA THR A 219 -17.07 8.77 -19.61
C THR A 219 -15.88 7.95 -19.09
N ILE A 220 -14.75 8.63 -18.75
CA ILE A 220 -13.59 7.99 -18.13
C ILE A 220 -13.99 7.30 -16.82
N ALA A 221 -14.69 7.99 -15.91
CA ALA A 221 -15.09 7.42 -14.62
C ALA A 221 -16.06 6.24 -14.76
N ASP A 222 -17.03 6.34 -15.68
CA ASP A 222 -18.01 5.30 -15.94
C ASP A 222 -17.35 4.03 -16.52
N PHE A 223 -16.32 4.14 -17.35
CA PHE A 223 -15.55 2.99 -17.82
C PHE A 223 -14.97 2.19 -16.64
N ARG A 224 -14.24 2.82 -15.71
CA ARG A 224 -13.70 2.14 -14.53
C ARG A 224 -14.79 1.52 -13.66
N LYS A 225 -15.93 2.20 -13.52
CA LYS A 225 -17.06 1.72 -12.74
C LYS A 225 -17.69 0.46 -13.36
N ASN A 226 -17.80 0.40 -14.68
CA ASN A 226 -18.56 -0.62 -15.38
C ASN A 226 -17.73 -1.87 -15.76
N TYR A 227 -16.40 -1.72 -15.89
CA TYR A 227 -15.51 -2.77 -16.37
C TYR A 227 -14.55 -3.32 -15.31
N GLY A 228 -15.00 -3.43 -14.05
CA GLY A 228 -14.17 -3.90 -12.95
C GLY A 228 -13.58 -5.30 -13.14
N GLU A 229 -14.43 -6.27 -13.46
CA GLU A 229 -13.99 -7.65 -13.70
C GLU A 229 -13.13 -7.79 -14.98
N PRO A 230 -13.49 -7.20 -16.12
CA PRO A 230 -12.61 -7.16 -17.30
C PRO A 230 -11.22 -6.58 -17.01
N ILE A 231 -11.12 -5.50 -16.25
CA ILE A 231 -9.84 -4.91 -15.82
C ILE A 231 -9.03 -5.88 -14.95
N SER A 232 -9.68 -6.57 -14.02
CA SER A 232 -9.04 -7.59 -13.19
C SER A 232 -8.53 -8.77 -14.03
N LYS A 233 -9.28 -9.19 -15.07
CA LYS A 233 -8.83 -10.20 -16.02
C LYS A 233 -7.63 -9.73 -16.84
N ALA A 234 -7.57 -8.45 -17.23
CA ALA A 234 -6.41 -7.88 -17.92
C ALA A 234 -5.16 -7.94 -17.03
N CYS A 235 -5.28 -7.72 -15.71
CA CYS A 235 -4.17 -7.92 -14.77
C CYS A 235 -3.67 -9.37 -14.78
N ARG A 236 -4.58 -10.34 -14.76
CA ARG A 236 -4.22 -11.77 -14.84
C ARG A 236 -3.57 -12.14 -16.17
N ALA A 237 -4.04 -11.56 -17.28
CA ALA A 237 -3.43 -11.74 -18.59
C ALA A 237 -1.98 -11.23 -18.63
N PHE A 238 -1.69 -10.09 -18.00
CA PHE A 238 -0.32 -9.59 -17.88
C PHE A 238 0.59 -10.55 -17.10
N ILE A 239 0.10 -11.13 -16.00
CA ILE A 239 0.87 -12.15 -15.24
C ILE A 239 1.09 -13.42 -16.07
N ALA A 240 0.13 -13.81 -16.93
CA ALA A 240 0.33 -14.92 -17.85
C ALA A 240 1.43 -14.64 -18.89
N ILE A 241 1.56 -13.39 -19.35
CA ILE A 241 2.71 -12.95 -20.19
C ILE A 241 4.01 -13.03 -19.39
N CYS A 242 4.04 -12.51 -18.16
CA CYS A 242 5.23 -12.60 -17.31
C CYS A 242 5.68 -14.05 -17.08
N ARG A 243 4.72 -14.98 -16.97
CA ARG A 243 5.02 -16.41 -16.84
C ARG A 243 5.63 -16.99 -18.15
N LYS A 244 5.09 -16.63 -19.32
CA LYS A 244 5.68 -17.04 -20.62
C LYS A 244 7.10 -16.52 -20.79
N LEU A 245 7.40 -15.35 -20.24
CA LEU A 245 8.72 -14.72 -20.23
C LEU A 245 9.66 -15.29 -19.14
N GLU A 246 9.26 -16.36 -18.45
CA GLU A 246 10.01 -17.01 -17.39
C GLU A 246 10.39 -16.08 -16.21
N LEU A 247 9.68 -14.95 -16.05
CA LEU A 247 9.89 -14.04 -14.93
C LEU A 247 9.37 -14.57 -13.59
N LEU A 248 8.65 -15.71 -13.60
CA LEU A 248 8.02 -16.34 -12.43
C LEU A 248 8.50 -17.79 -12.22
N SER A 249 9.77 -18.07 -12.50
CA SER A 249 10.29 -19.44 -12.58
C SER A 249 10.38 -20.19 -11.26
N LYS A 250 10.53 -19.48 -10.13
CA LYS A 250 10.85 -20.14 -8.83
C LYS A 250 9.65 -20.65 -8.03
N ALA A 251 8.41 -20.39 -8.44
CA ALA A 251 7.20 -20.75 -7.69
C ALA A 251 7.29 -20.42 -6.19
N SER A 252 7.83 -19.26 -5.87
CA SER A 252 8.03 -18.78 -4.50
C SER A 252 7.48 -17.36 -4.35
N VAL A 253 6.63 -17.14 -3.34
CA VAL A 253 5.99 -15.85 -3.08
C VAL A 253 6.14 -15.41 -1.63
N ALA A 254 6.19 -14.09 -1.45
CA ALA A 254 5.99 -13.46 -0.15
C ALA A 254 4.58 -12.87 -0.08
N ILE A 255 3.86 -13.15 1.01
CA ILE A 255 2.49 -12.67 1.22
C ILE A 255 2.48 -11.60 2.29
N ASP A 256 1.77 -10.51 2.01
CA ASP A 256 1.55 -9.42 2.97
C ASP A 256 0.24 -8.68 2.71
N GLY A 257 -0.27 -8.05 3.77
CA GLY A 257 -1.41 -7.16 3.74
C GLY A 257 -1.01 -5.71 4.01
N SER A 258 -1.54 -4.79 3.22
CA SER A 258 -1.30 -3.37 3.45
C SER A 258 -2.60 -2.58 3.45
N LYS A 259 -2.73 -1.67 4.44
CA LYS A 259 -3.93 -0.87 4.62
C LYS A 259 -3.88 0.40 3.80
N PHE A 260 -4.96 0.65 3.04
CA PHE A 260 -5.16 1.84 2.22
C PHE A 260 -6.37 2.61 2.71
N LYS A 261 -6.24 3.92 2.75
CA LYS A 261 -7.30 4.80 3.23
C LYS A 261 -8.44 4.86 2.21
N ALA A 262 -9.68 4.75 2.66
CA ALA A 262 -10.88 4.96 1.85
C ALA A 262 -11.18 6.45 1.65
N VAL A 263 -12.08 6.74 0.71
CA VAL A 263 -12.76 8.04 0.65
C VAL A 263 -13.62 8.16 1.90
N ASN A 264 -13.11 8.83 2.92
CA ASN A 264 -13.81 8.93 4.19
C ASN A 264 -13.59 10.29 4.87
N ALA A 265 -14.67 10.83 5.42
CA ALA A 265 -14.60 11.91 6.39
C ALA A 265 -14.61 11.30 7.80
N ARG A 266 -13.59 11.61 8.61
CA ARG A 266 -13.41 11.06 9.95
C ARG A 266 -14.68 11.17 10.80
N ASP A 267 -15.43 12.27 10.65
CA ASP A 267 -16.63 12.53 11.42
C ASP A 267 -17.86 11.75 10.95
N LYS A 268 -17.81 11.20 9.74
CA LYS A 268 -18.87 10.38 9.15
C LYS A 268 -18.70 8.88 9.35
N ASN A 269 -17.69 8.45 10.11
CA ASN A 269 -17.47 7.04 10.45
C ASN A 269 -17.85 6.82 11.93
N PHE A 270 -18.78 5.91 12.18
CA PHE A 270 -19.34 5.61 13.48
C PHE A 270 -18.99 4.20 13.93
N THR A 271 -18.47 4.09 15.15
CA THR A 271 -18.32 2.85 15.91
C THR A 271 -19.16 2.99 17.18
N GLU A 272 -19.51 1.89 17.83
CA GLU A 272 -20.32 1.90 19.06
C GLU A 272 -19.74 2.83 20.13
N ALA A 273 -18.43 2.75 20.38
CA ALA A 273 -17.76 3.60 21.36
C ALA A 273 -17.75 5.09 20.99
N LYS A 274 -17.65 5.42 19.69
CA LYS A 274 -17.70 6.80 19.20
C LYS A 274 -19.12 7.34 19.28
N MET A 275 -20.11 6.52 18.94
CA MET A 275 -21.52 6.85 19.02
C MET A 275 -21.89 7.21 20.45
N LYS A 276 -21.59 6.32 21.40
CA LYS A 276 -21.85 6.55 22.84
C LYS A 276 -21.25 7.87 23.32
N ARG A 277 -19.97 8.09 23.09
CA ARG A 277 -19.29 9.34 23.48
C ARG A 277 -19.88 10.58 22.82
N ARG A 278 -20.39 10.49 21.60
CA ARG A 278 -20.98 11.63 20.90
C ARG A 278 -22.36 11.97 21.47
N LEU A 279 -23.18 10.96 21.76
CA LEU A 279 -24.48 11.13 22.41
C LEU A 279 -24.32 11.74 23.81
N GLU A 280 -23.42 11.20 24.64
CA GLU A 280 -23.11 11.73 25.97
C GLU A 280 -22.74 13.24 25.93
N ARG A 281 -21.84 13.63 24.99
CA ARG A 281 -21.47 15.05 24.83
C ARG A 281 -22.63 15.96 24.39
N ILE A 282 -23.54 15.43 23.58
CA ILE A 282 -24.72 16.18 23.15
C ILE A 282 -25.66 16.34 24.31
N ASP A 283 -25.91 15.29 25.10
CA ASP A 283 -26.75 15.32 26.27
C ASP A 283 -26.22 16.31 27.32
N GLU A 284 -24.93 16.31 27.62
CA GLU A 284 -24.27 17.31 28.47
C GLU A 284 -24.47 18.75 27.94
N SER A 285 -24.38 18.92 26.60
CA SER A 285 -24.56 20.22 25.98
C SER A 285 -26.02 20.70 26.05
N ILE A 286 -26.99 19.80 25.89
CA ILE A 286 -28.40 20.07 26.04
C ILE A 286 -28.69 20.47 27.52
N ALA A 287 -28.21 19.69 28.48
CA ALA A 287 -28.37 19.97 29.90
C ALA A 287 -27.81 21.35 30.26
N ARG A 288 -26.61 21.68 29.77
CA ARG A 288 -26.01 23.00 29.98
C ARG A 288 -26.84 24.14 29.38
N TYR A 289 -27.36 24.00 28.16
CA TYR A 289 -28.19 25.03 27.53
C TYR A 289 -29.57 25.14 28.20
N MET A 290 -30.14 24.05 28.66
CA MET A 290 -31.36 24.06 29.46
C MET A 290 -31.19 24.83 30.78
N SER A 291 -30.11 24.58 31.52
CA SER A 291 -29.77 25.32 32.73
C SER A 291 -29.57 26.84 32.49
N GLN A 292 -28.96 27.19 31.33
CA GLN A 292 -28.83 28.61 30.92
C GLN A 292 -30.19 29.23 30.61
N LEU A 293 -31.12 28.48 30.03
CA LEU A 293 -32.48 28.92 29.75
C LEU A 293 -33.25 29.15 31.03
N GLU A 294 -33.22 28.21 31.99
CA GLU A 294 -33.82 28.32 33.31
C GLU A 294 -33.27 29.51 34.10
N THR A 295 -31.95 29.77 33.97
CA THR A 295 -31.34 30.95 34.62
C THR A 295 -31.86 32.25 34.00
N ALA A 296 -31.99 32.30 32.65
CA ALA A 296 -32.56 33.45 31.96
C ALA A 296 -34.04 33.70 32.35
N ASP A 297 -34.82 32.61 32.43
CA ASP A 297 -36.24 32.68 32.86
C ASP A 297 -36.36 33.17 34.30
N ARG A 298 -35.52 32.71 35.23
CA ARG A 298 -35.48 33.21 36.65
C ARG A 298 -35.07 34.68 36.70
N GLN A 299 -34.12 35.14 35.92
CA GLN A 299 -33.70 36.54 35.84
C GLN A 299 -34.82 37.44 35.31
N ALA A 300 -35.54 36.98 34.29
CA ALA A 300 -36.71 37.68 33.76
C ALA A 300 -37.83 37.78 34.78
N ALA A 301 -38.10 36.71 35.57
CA ALA A 301 -39.09 36.71 36.67
C ALA A 301 -38.72 37.66 37.82
N GLN A 302 -37.44 37.99 37.99
CA GLN A 302 -36.90 38.92 38.97
C GLN A 302 -36.84 40.38 38.44
N GLY A 303 -37.42 40.65 37.27
CA GLY A 303 -37.44 41.99 36.65
C GLY A 303 -36.13 42.39 35.91
N ALA A 304 -35.19 41.48 35.71
CA ALA A 304 -34.00 41.75 34.92
C ALA A 304 -34.33 41.66 33.43
N GLU A 305 -33.85 42.61 32.62
CA GLU A 305 -34.04 42.62 31.16
C GLU A 305 -33.14 41.57 30.50
N VAL A 306 -33.72 40.41 30.14
CA VAL A 306 -32.99 39.37 29.41
C VAL A 306 -33.23 39.54 27.91
N PRO A 307 -32.19 39.73 27.08
CA PRO A 307 -32.35 39.92 25.63
C PRO A 307 -33.09 38.73 24.99
N ALA A 308 -34.22 38.97 24.37
CA ALA A 308 -35.05 37.95 23.70
C ALA A 308 -34.24 37.17 22.65
N ALA A 309 -33.29 37.83 21.97
CA ALA A 309 -32.37 37.19 21.04
C ALA A 309 -31.47 36.12 21.68
N LYS A 310 -31.12 36.23 22.97
CA LYS A 310 -30.34 35.21 23.70
C LYS A 310 -31.17 33.96 23.96
N VAL A 311 -32.42 34.14 24.40
CA VAL A 311 -33.36 33.02 24.63
C VAL A 311 -33.66 32.26 23.34
N THR A 312 -33.94 32.99 22.25
CA THR A 312 -34.18 32.39 20.93
C THR A 312 -32.98 31.57 20.47
N ARG A 313 -31.74 32.12 20.55
CA ARG A 313 -30.53 31.40 20.20
C ARG A 313 -30.30 30.13 21.02
N LEU A 314 -30.65 30.12 22.31
CA LEU A 314 -30.53 28.92 23.15
C LEU A 314 -31.55 27.85 22.72
N LYS A 315 -32.80 28.25 22.47
CA LYS A 315 -33.86 27.35 21.96
C LYS A 315 -33.48 26.74 20.62
N ASP A 316 -32.95 27.54 19.67
CA ASP A 316 -32.49 27.08 18.39
C ASP A 316 -31.33 26.08 18.51
N LYS A 317 -30.35 26.33 19.41
CA LYS A 317 -29.26 25.39 19.68
C LYS A 317 -29.76 24.07 20.23
N ILE A 318 -30.71 24.10 21.19
CA ILE A 318 -31.30 22.89 21.74
C ILE A 318 -32.08 22.13 20.66
N GLY A 319 -32.86 22.82 19.83
CA GLY A 319 -33.57 22.23 18.69
C GLY A 319 -32.60 21.46 17.74
N LYS A 320 -31.54 22.11 17.29
CA LYS A 320 -30.52 21.50 16.44
C LYS A 320 -29.82 20.30 17.10
N LEU A 321 -29.55 20.35 18.39
CA LEU A 321 -28.97 19.23 19.11
C LEU A 321 -29.94 18.04 19.22
N LYS A 322 -31.23 18.29 19.44
CA LYS A 322 -32.25 17.24 19.45
C LYS A 322 -32.43 16.58 18.09
N GLU A 323 -32.39 17.36 17.00
CA GLU A 323 -32.37 16.82 15.62
C GLU A 323 -31.15 15.95 15.38
N GLU A 324 -29.95 16.38 15.84
CA GLU A 324 -28.74 15.58 15.73
C GLU A 324 -28.83 14.29 16.55
N VAL A 325 -29.42 14.29 17.75
CA VAL A 325 -29.67 13.07 18.53
C VAL A 325 -30.60 12.11 17.77
N ALA A 326 -31.68 12.61 17.19
CA ALA A 326 -32.59 11.77 16.39
C ALA A 326 -31.87 11.12 15.20
N ARG A 327 -31.06 11.91 14.51
CA ARG A 327 -30.22 11.42 13.40
C ARG A 327 -29.20 10.37 13.87
N LEU A 328 -28.52 10.61 14.99
CA LEU A 328 -27.54 9.66 15.55
C LEU A 328 -28.22 8.37 16.02
N ASN A 329 -29.42 8.43 16.56
CA ASN A 329 -30.19 7.25 16.94
C ASN A 329 -30.58 6.41 15.71
N ALA A 330 -30.93 7.03 14.59
CA ALA A 330 -31.19 6.33 13.34
C ALA A 330 -29.91 5.61 12.82
N ILE A 331 -28.74 6.26 12.91
CA ILE A 331 -27.45 5.65 12.57
C ILE A 331 -27.11 4.51 13.56
N ASN A 332 -27.43 4.68 14.85
CA ASN A 332 -27.21 3.66 15.87
C ASN A 332 -28.03 2.38 15.58
N THR A 333 -29.27 2.52 15.11
CA THR A 333 -30.07 1.37 14.65
C THR A 333 -29.38 0.63 13.50
N GLN A 334 -28.85 1.35 12.52
CA GLN A 334 -28.08 0.76 11.42
C GLN A 334 -26.79 0.09 11.93
N LEU A 335 -26.13 0.69 12.93
CA LEU A 335 -24.92 0.17 13.55
C LEU A 335 -25.14 -1.19 14.21
N GLN A 336 -26.27 -1.39 14.88
CA GLN A 336 -26.60 -2.65 15.55
C GLN A 336 -26.83 -3.81 14.57
N VAL A 337 -27.30 -3.51 13.36
CA VAL A 337 -27.56 -4.51 12.32
C VAL A 337 -26.31 -4.74 11.43
N SER A 338 -25.36 -3.80 11.42
CA SER A 338 -24.18 -3.88 10.55
C SER A 338 -23.17 -4.91 11.05
N GLU A 339 -22.65 -5.74 10.13
CA GLU A 339 -21.50 -6.61 10.39
C GLU A 339 -20.30 -5.79 10.89
N GLY A 340 -19.70 -6.22 12.00
CA GLY A 340 -18.54 -5.54 12.60
C GLY A 340 -18.87 -4.27 13.39
N LYS A 341 -20.17 -3.96 13.64
CA LYS A 341 -20.63 -2.82 14.45
C LYS A 341 -19.96 -1.49 14.07
N GLN A 342 -19.90 -1.24 12.76
CA GLN A 342 -19.36 -0.01 12.20
C GLN A 342 -20.22 0.47 11.03
N VAL A 343 -20.41 1.78 10.93
CA VAL A 343 -21.12 2.43 9.81
C VAL A 343 -20.32 3.63 9.33
N SER A 344 -19.98 3.64 8.05
CA SER A 344 -19.42 4.80 7.36
C SER A 344 -20.48 5.40 6.44
N LEU A 345 -20.81 6.66 6.63
CA LEU A 345 -21.78 7.38 5.79
C LEU A 345 -21.20 7.85 4.46
N THR A 346 -19.89 7.74 4.27
CA THR A 346 -19.21 8.15 3.03
C THR A 346 -18.98 6.95 2.12
N ASP A 347 -18.49 5.86 2.70
CA ASP A 347 -18.19 4.61 2.00
C ASP A 347 -18.69 3.46 2.89
N PRO A 348 -19.83 2.82 2.55
CA PRO A 348 -20.48 1.84 3.41
C PRO A 348 -19.66 0.59 3.66
N ASP A 349 -18.74 0.25 2.73
CA ASP A 349 -17.89 -0.94 2.83
C ASP A 349 -16.58 -0.69 3.59
N ALA A 350 -16.18 0.58 3.76
CA ALA A 350 -14.96 0.92 4.47
C ALA A 350 -15.06 0.61 5.97
N ARG A 351 -13.99 0.08 6.55
CA ARG A 351 -13.93 -0.29 7.97
C ARG A 351 -12.75 0.40 8.66
N SER A 352 -12.92 0.64 9.97
CA SER A 352 -11.83 1.13 10.82
C SER A 352 -10.87 -0.01 11.09
N MET A 353 -9.61 0.18 10.76
CA MET A 353 -8.56 -0.82 10.88
C MET A 353 -7.43 -0.26 11.74
N ALA A 354 -6.93 -1.06 12.69
CA ALA A 354 -5.75 -0.71 13.46
C ALA A 354 -4.53 -0.67 12.53
N THR A 355 -3.64 0.28 12.77
CA THR A 355 -2.31 0.34 12.16
C THR A 355 -1.25 -0.03 13.17
N SER A 356 0.01 -0.19 12.75
CA SER A 356 1.12 -0.55 13.63
C SER A 356 1.41 0.48 14.73
N GLY A 357 0.97 1.73 14.57
CA GLY A 357 1.09 2.77 15.59
C GLY A 357 0.08 2.58 16.71
N LYS A 358 0.51 2.77 17.97
CA LYS A 358 -0.37 2.69 19.13
C LYS A 358 -1.46 3.76 19.02
N ASP A 359 -2.73 3.35 19.20
CA ASP A 359 -3.92 4.21 19.09
C ASP A 359 -4.13 4.88 17.72
N THR A 360 -3.42 4.44 16.70
CA THR A 360 -3.63 4.91 15.33
C THR A 360 -4.47 3.90 14.55
N GLY A 361 -5.41 4.42 13.78
CA GLY A 361 -6.26 3.62 12.89
C GLY A 361 -6.64 4.41 11.65
N ILE A 362 -6.89 3.71 10.58
CA ILE A 362 -7.43 4.29 9.36
C ILE A 362 -8.80 3.69 9.06
N VAL A 363 -9.67 4.47 8.46
CA VAL A 363 -10.87 3.94 7.84
C VAL A 363 -10.53 3.66 6.38
N GLY A 364 -10.61 2.39 6.01
CA GLY A 364 -10.13 1.98 4.69
C GLY A 364 -10.36 0.51 4.40
N TYR A 365 -9.50 -0.01 3.55
CA TYR A 365 -9.48 -1.38 3.07
C TYR A 365 -8.11 -2.01 3.31
N ASN A 366 -8.11 -3.32 3.43
CA ASN A 366 -6.90 -4.13 3.54
C ASN A 366 -6.64 -4.78 2.17
N VAL A 367 -5.48 -4.52 1.60
CA VAL A 367 -5.06 -5.08 0.32
C VAL A 367 -4.08 -6.20 0.61
N GLN A 368 -4.47 -7.42 0.28
CA GLN A 368 -3.63 -8.61 0.32
C GLN A 368 -2.86 -8.73 -1.00
N ALA A 369 -1.60 -9.10 -0.94
CA ALA A 369 -0.79 -9.32 -2.13
C ALA A 369 0.16 -10.51 -1.94
N ALA A 370 0.26 -11.34 -2.97
CA ALA A 370 1.31 -12.33 -3.12
C ALA A 370 2.31 -11.80 -4.16
N VAL A 371 3.56 -11.71 -3.77
CA VAL A 371 4.63 -11.07 -4.53
C VAL A 371 5.72 -12.10 -4.84
N ASP A 372 6.08 -12.22 -6.11
CA ASP A 372 7.20 -13.06 -6.55
C ASP A 372 8.51 -12.66 -5.87
N THR A 373 9.25 -13.63 -5.37
CA THR A 373 10.47 -13.39 -4.59
C THR A 373 11.68 -12.98 -5.44
N THR A 374 11.62 -13.16 -6.76
CA THR A 374 12.74 -12.88 -7.66
C THR A 374 12.66 -11.48 -8.27
N HIS A 375 11.56 -11.18 -8.93
CA HIS A 375 11.38 -9.92 -9.65
C HIS A 375 10.42 -8.96 -8.96
N HIS A 376 9.88 -9.31 -7.79
CA HIS A 376 8.93 -8.51 -7.01
C HIS A 376 7.63 -8.16 -7.75
N LEU A 377 7.18 -9.05 -8.67
CA LEU A 377 5.92 -8.90 -9.37
C LEU A 377 4.77 -9.31 -8.45
N ILE A 378 3.68 -8.55 -8.43
CA ILE A 378 2.46 -8.92 -7.71
C ILE A 378 1.72 -9.94 -8.57
N VAL A 379 1.78 -11.22 -8.19
CA VAL A 379 1.16 -12.32 -8.94
C VAL A 379 -0.31 -12.52 -8.62
N ALA A 380 -0.72 -12.20 -7.38
CA ALA A 380 -2.11 -12.19 -6.96
C ALA A 380 -2.35 -11.06 -5.97
N HIS A 381 -3.54 -10.49 -5.99
CA HIS A 381 -3.97 -9.47 -5.02
C HIS A 381 -5.47 -9.55 -4.78
N GLU A 382 -5.87 -9.08 -3.61
CA GLU A 382 -7.26 -8.97 -3.22
C GLU A 382 -7.47 -7.74 -2.33
N VAL A 383 -8.64 -7.12 -2.46
CA VAL A 383 -9.05 -6.04 -1.56
C VAL A 383 -10.15 -6.54 -0.66
N THR A 384 -9.96 -6.40 0.65
CA THR A 384 -10.93 -6.80 1.66
C THR A 384 -11.20 -5.66 2.64
N ASN A 385 -12.33 -5.68 3.28
CA ASN A 385 -12.65 -4.79 4.39
C ASN A 385 -12.43 -5.45 5.77
N ILE A 386 -11.79 -6.61 5.80
CA ILE A 386 -11.41 -7.31 7.02
C ILE A 386 -10.09 -6.72 7.55
N GLY A 387 -10.10 -6.24 8.79
CA GLY A 387 -8.94 -5.57 9.39
C GLY A 387 -7.81 -6.48 9.86
N THR A 388 -8.00 -7.81 9.83
CA THR A 388 -7.02 -8.84 10.23
C THR A 388 -6.62 -9.68 9.03
N ASP A 389 -5.37 -10.14 9.00
CA ASP A 389 -4.82 -10.94 7.90
C ASP A 389 -4.97 -12.47 8.17
N ARG A 390 -5.56 -12.84 9.30
CA ARG A 390 -5.56 -14.18 9.87
C ARG A 390 -6.24 -15.24 9.01
N SER A 391 -7.22 -14.85 8.21
CA SER A 391 -8.02 -15.71 7.34
C SER A 391 -7.73 -15.51 5.85
N ALA A 392 -6.61 -14.88 5.50
CA ALA A 392 -6.32 -14.52 4.12
C ALA A 392 -5.17 -15.33 3.50
N LEU A 393 -4.49 -16.18 4.28
CA LEU A 393 -3.29 -16.89 3.84
C LEU A 393 -3.58 -17.89 2.73
N ALA A 394 -4.50 -18.81 2.98
CA ALA A 394 -4.77 -19.93 2.08
C ALA A 394 -5.32 -19.46 0.72
N ASP A 395 -6.30 -18.57 0.74
CA ASP A 395 -6.91 -18.04 -0.48
C ASP A 395 -5.91 -17.21 -1.31
N THR A 396 -5.11 -16.34 -0.65
CA THR A 396 -4.10 -15.53 -1.34
C THR A 396 -3.00 -16.42 -1.95
N ALA A 397 -2.54 -17.43 -1.22
CA ALA A 397 -1.52 -18.37 -1.68
C ALA A 397 -2.03 -19.24 -2.83
N GLU A 398 -3.27 -19.70 -2.78
CA GLU A 398 -3.88 -20.52 -3.85
C GLU A 398 -4.07 -19.69 -5.13
N LYS A 399 -4.55 -18.43 -5.03
CA LYS A 399 -4.61 -17.51 -6.16
C LYS A 399 -3.24 -17.30 -6.80
N ALA A 400 -2.18 -17.19 -5.98
CA ALA A 400 -0.82 -17.06 -6.46
C ALA A 400 -0.33 -18.33 -7.17
N ARG A 401 -0.58 -19.52 -6.59
CA ARG A 401 -0.23 -20.81 -7.21
C ARG A 401 -0.86 -20.97 -8.59
N ILE A 402 -2.14 -20.64 -8.71
CA ILE A 402 -2.89 -20.69 -9.97
C ILE A 402 -2.30 -19.67 -10.97
N ALA A 403 -2.05 -18.43 -10.56
CA ALA A 403 -1.50 -17.38 -11.42
C ALA A 403 -0.11 -17.74 -11.95
N MET A 404 0.72 -18.36 -11.12
CA MET A 404 2.05 -18.83 -11.50
C MET A 404 1.99 -20.13 -12.34
N GLY A 405 0.85 -20.80 -12.41
CA GLY A 405 0.71 -22.10 -13.09
C GLY A 405 1.55 -23.20 -12.44
N ALA A 406 1.82 -23.09 -11.15
CA ALA A 406 2.69 -24.01 -10.43
C ALA A 406 1.92 -25.18 -9.82
N ALA A 407 2.50 -26.37 -9.86
CA ALA A 407 1.94 -27.56 -9.19
C ALA A 407 2.07 -27.43 -7.66
N THR A 408 3.19 -26.87 -7.20
CA THR A 408 3.50 -26.59 -5.80
C THR A 408 3.94 -25.14 -5.65
N LEU A 409 3.72 -24.54 -4.48
CA LEU A 409 4.13 -23.17 -4.20
C LEU A 409 4.81 -23.07 -2.84
N GLU A 410 5.88 -22.28 -2.77
CA GLU A 410 6.46 -21.83 -1.51
C GLU A 410 5.91 -20.45 -1.15
N ALA A 411 5.31 -20.29 0.03
CA ALA A 411 4.75 -19.03 0.49
C ALA A 411 5.36 -18.64 1.84
N VAL A 412 5.85 -17.40 1.91
CA VAL A 412 6.40 -16.82 3.14
C VAL A 412 5.52 -15.67 3.60
N ALA A 413 5.00 -15.74 4.83
CA ALA A 413 4.12 -14.73 5.39
C ALA A 413 4.58 -14.26 6.77
N ASP A 414 3.98 -13.18 7.29
CA ASP A 414 4.28 -12.74 8.65
C ASP A 414 3.41 -13.46 9.71
N ARG A 415 3.70 -13.15 10.97
CA ARG A 415 2.96 -13.73 12.12
C ARG A 415 1.49 -13.34 12.18
N GLY A 416 1.06 -12.30 11.45
CA GLY A 416 -0.33 -11.85 11.39
C GLY A 416 -1.24 -12.87 10.71
N TYR A 417 -0.66 -13.66 9.80
CA TYR A 417 -1.34 -14.73 9.07
C TYR A 417 -1.40 -16.05 9.82
N TYR A 418 -0.78 -16.17 10.99
CA TYR A 418 -0.69 -17.47 11.67
C TYR A 418 -2.07 -17.95 12.14
N SER A 419 -2.63 -18.90 11.43
CA SER A 419 -3.83 -19.68 11.75
C SER A 419 -3.58 -21.16 11.44
N GLY A 420 -3.84 -22.05 12.40
CA GLY A 420 -3.64 -23.49 12.15
C GLY A 420 -4.49 -24.01 11.00
N GLU A 421 -5.72 -23.52 10.86
CA GLU A 421 -6.66 -23.93 9.81
C GLU A 421 -6.18 -23.46 8.42
N GLU A 422 -5.74 -22.21 8.31
CA GLU A 422 -5.17 -21.68 7.06
C GLU A 422 -3.89 -22.40 6.64
N ILE A 423 -3.00 -22.70 7.62
CA ILE A 423 -1.76 -23.45 7.37
C ILE A 423 -2.08 -24.87 6.89
N LEU A 424 -3.07 -25.53 7.49
CA LEU A 424 -3.53 -26.85 7.05
C LEU A 424 -4.13 -26.79 5.64
N ALA A 425 -4.95 -25.79 5.34
CA ALA A 425 -5.52 -25.60 4.00
C ALA A 425 -4.42 -25.41 2.94
N CYS A 426 -3.37 -24.68 3.24
CA CYS A 426 -2.21 -24.54 2.37
C CYS A 426 -1.51 -25.89 2.12
N GLU A 427 -1.23 -26.66 3.19
CA GLU A 427 -0.58 -28.00 3.07
C GLU A 427 -1.43 -28.93 2.18
N LEU A 428 -2.76 -28.93 2.34
CA LEU A 428 -3.68 -29.72 1.53
C LEU A 428 -3.71 -29.29 0.05
N SER A 429 -3.41 -28.03 -0.22
CA SER A 429 -3.33 -27.47 -1.58
C SER A 429 -1.91 -27.52 -2.20
N ASN A 430 -1.00 -28.31 -1.63
CA ASN A 430 0.42 -28.40 -2.04
C ASN A 430 1.16 -27.05 -1.94
N ILE A 431 0.81 -26.22 -0.97
CA ILE A 431 1.46 -24.95 -0.69
C ILE A 431 2.27 -25.09 0.59
N THR A 432 3.58 -24.94 0.46
CA THR A 432 4.52 -25.00 1.59
C THR A 432 4.65 -23.60 2.19
N VAL A 433 4.12 -23.41 3.41
CA VAL A 433 4.18 -22.11 4.08
C VAL A 433 5.30 -22.03 5.11
N THR A 434 5.91 -20.85 5.23
CA THR A 434 6.90 -20.50 6.25
C THR A 434 6.47 -19.18 6.89
N LEU A 435 6.15 -19.19 8.18
CA LEU A 435 5.75 -18.01 8.95
C LEU A 435 5.97 -18.22 10.46
N PRO A 436 6.28 -17.13 11.21
CA PRO A 436 6.56 -17.24 12.63
C PRO A 436 5.29 -17.33 13.46
N LYS A 437 5.34 -18.16 14.50
CA LYS A 437 4.26 -18.32 15.48
C LYS A 437 4.15 -17.06 16.37
N PRO A 438 2.96 -16.50 16.60
CA PRO A 438 2.76 -15.42 17.56
C PRO A 438 3.10 -15.87 18.99
N GLN A 439 3.87 -15.07 19.71
CA GLN A 439 4.21 -15.34 21.10
C GLN A 439 3.15 -14.74 22.04
N THR A 440 1.97 -15.33 22.07
CA THR A 440 0.82 -14.87 22.86
C THR A 440 0.60 -15.64 24.17
N SER A 441 1.56 -16.46 24.59
CA SER A 441 1.43 -17.27 25.79
C SER A 441 1.42 -16.42 27.06
N GLY A 442 0.29 -16.32 27.75
CA GLY A 442 0.19 -15.68 29.07
C GLY A 442 1.06 -16.36 30.13
N ALA A 443 1.38 -17.64 29.98
CA ALA A 443 2.31 -18.35 30.86
C ALA A 443 3.73 -17.79 30.70
N LYS A 444 4.18 -17.58 29.45
CA LYS A 444 5.51 -17.03 29.17
C LYS A 444 5.60 -15.55 29.60
N ALA A 445 4.54 -14.77 29.39
CA ALA A 445 4.47 -13.38 29.86
C ALA A 445 4.55 -13.29 31.40
N ALA A 446 4.09 -14.31 32.11
CA ALA A 446 4.19 -14.45 33.56
C ALA A 446 5.48 -15.16 34.03
N GLY A 447 6.51 -15.28 33.18
CA GLY A 447 7.79 -15.92 33.50
C GLY A 447 7.70 -17.45 33.69
N ARG A 448 6.62 -18.09 33.21
CA ARG A 448 6.39 -19.53 33.35
C ARG A 448 6.63 -20.28 32.02
N PHE A 449 6.89 -21.58 32.12
CA PHE A 449 7.08 -22.42 30.94
C PHE A 449 5.90 -22.35 29.98
N GLY A 450 6.17 -22.11 28.71
CA GLY A 450 5.23 -22.15 27.61
C GLY A 450 5.08 -23.56 27.03
N LYS A 451 4.23 -23.75 26.03
CA LYS A 451 4.06 -25.04 25.35
C LYS A 451 5.36 -25.53 24.67
N GLN A 452 6.17 -24.63 24.16
CA GLN A 452 7.44 -24.91 23.48
C GLN A 452 8.51 -25.55 24.41
N ASP A 453 8.36 -25.39 25.73
CA ASP A 453 9.30 -25.97 26.71
C ASP A 453 8.97 -27.44 27.03
N PHE A 454 7.91 -27.99 26.39
CA PHE A 454 7.48 -29.38 26.51
C PHE A 454 7.77 -30.10 25.19
N VAL A 455 8.54 -31.16 25.24
CA VAL A 455 8.94 -31.96 24.08
C VAL A 455 7.91 -33.06 23.81
N TYR A 456 7.34 -33.07 22.62
CA TYR A 456 6.43 -34.17 22.22
C TYR A 456 7.22 -35.36 21.70
N VAL A 457 6.96 -36.53 22.26
CA VAL A 457 7.53 -37.82 21.84
C VAL A 457 6.44 -38.60 21.10
N ALA A 458 6.53 -38.62 19.77
CA ALA A 458 5.51 -39.25 18.93
C ALA A 458 5.36 -40.75 19.14
N ALA A 459 6.47 -41.48 19.42
CA ALA A 459 6.46 -42.91 19.67
C ALA A 459 5.63 -43.30 20.90
N ASP A 460 5.63 -42.45 21.93
CA ASP A 460 4.93 -42.70 23.20
C ASP A 460 3.58 -41.96 23.29
N ASP A 461 3.24 -41.15 22.31
CA ASP A 461 2.13 -40.20 22.34
C ASP A 461 2.08 -39.41 23.67
N ALA A 462 3.19 -38.81 24.06
CA ALA A 462 3.36 -38.14 25.34
C ALA A 462 4.22 -36.90 25.22
N TYR A 463 4.07 -35.95 26.14
CA TYR A 463 4.97 -34.83 26.31
C TYR A 463 5.93 -35.05 27.46
N ILE A 464 7.19 -34.65 27.31
CA ILE A 464 8.16 -34.57 28.39
C ILE A 464 8.20 -33.10 28.85
N CYS A 465 8.00 -32.84 30.13
CA CYS A 465 8.06 -31.51 30.72
C CYS A 465 9.51 -31.14 31.09
N PRO A 466 9.81 -29.84 31.37
CA PRO A 466 11.15 -29.41 31.77
C PRO A 466 11.76 -30.08 32.98
N SER A 467 10.93 -30.67 33.87
CA SER A 467 11.42 -31.49 35.00
C SER A 467 11.60 -32.98 34.65
N GLY A 468 11.46 -33.39 33.39
CA GLY A 468 11.61 -34.78 32.93
C GLY A 468 10.38 -35.65 33.09
N ALA A 469 9.28 -35.19 33.70
CA ALA A 469 8.08 -36.00 33.88
C ALA A 469 7.30 -36.11 32.55
N ARG A 470 6.72 -37.32 32.32
CA ARG A 470 5.89 -37.61 31.15
C ARG A 470 4.43 -37.21 31.39
N LEU A 471 3.90 -36.37 30.48
CA LEU A 471 2.48 -36.04 30.40
C LEU A 471 1.84 -36.94 29.37
N ARG A 472 0.95 -37.82 29.81
CA ARG A 472 0.23 -38.80 28.96
C ARG A 472 -1.09 -38.20 28.48
N PHE A 473 -1.60 -38.72 27.39
CA PHE A 473 -2.95 -38.42 26.92
C PHE A 473 -3.97 -38.70 28.03
N GLN A 474 -4.88 -37.76 28.24
CA GLN A 474 -5.95 -37.87 29.23
C GLN A 474 -7.33 -37.96 28.58
N PHE A 475 -7.65 -36.96 27.75
CA PHE A 475 -8.94 -36.87 27.08
C PHE A 475 -8.87 -35.92 25.90
N THR A 476 -9.93 -35.89 25.10
CA THR A 476 -10.11 -35.03 23.96
C THR A 476 -11.17 -33.97 24.25
N THR A 477 -10.96 -32.74 23.76
CA THR A 477 -11.94 -31.65 23.84
C THR A 477 -12.07 -30.96 22.48
N MET A 478 -13.26 -30.42 22.21
CA MET A 478 -13.46 -29.52 21.07
C MET A 478 -13.23 -28.09 21.53
N ASP A 479 -12.55 -27.30 20.67
CA ASP A 479 -12.39 -25.86 20.81
C ASP A 479 -12.76 -25.22 19.46
N GLY A 480 -14.00 -24.76 19.33
CA GLY A 480 -14.61 -24.49 18.04
C GLY A 480 -14.63 -25.75 17.17
N ALA A 481 -14.08 -25.67 15.97
CA ALA A 481 -13.94 -26.80 15.05
C ALA A 481 -12.67 -27.66 15.30
N LYS A 482 -11.84 -27.32 16.29
CA LYS A 482 -10.55 -28.02 16.54
C LYS A 482 -10.68 -29.11 17.54
N LEU A 483 -10.26 -30.32 17.16
CA LEU A 483 -10.11 -31.46 18.07
C LEU A 483 -8.77 -31.31 18.81
N LEU A 484 -8.83 -31.09 20.12
CA LEU A 484 -7.67 -30.91 20.98
C LEU A 484 -7.49 -32.12 21.89
N ARG A 485 -6.36 -32.76 21.79
CA ARG A 485 -5.91 -33.81 22.71
C ARG A 485 -5.24 -33.15 23.92
N ARG A 486 -5.64 -33.54 25.13
CA ARG A 486 -5.13 -32.99 26.39
C ARG A 486 -4.19 -33.97 27.04
N TYR A 487 -3.00 -33.49 27.41
CA TYR A 487 -1.93 -34.25 28.07
C TYR A 487 -1.67 -33.70 29.45
N GLY A 488 -1.48 -34.55 30.42
CA GLY A 488 -1.26 -34.19 31.82
C GLY A 488 -0.54 -35.28 32.63
N THR A 489 -0.14 -34.91 33.84
CA THR A 489 0.51 -35.85 34.77
C THR A 489 0.22 -35.46 36.21
N SER A 490 0.01 -36.47 37.07
CA SER A 490 -0.15 -36.28 38.52
C SER A 490 1.15 -35.86 39.24
N ALA A 491 2.31 -36.12 38.61
CA ALA A 491 3.62 -35.73 39.14
C ALA A 491 3.78 -34.22 39.40
N CYS A 492 2.89 -33.36 38.81
CA CYS A 492 2.86 -31.93 39.05
C CYS A 492 2.60 -31.56 40.52
N ARG A 493 1.97 -32.41 41.29
CA ARG A 493 1.59 -32.15 42.70
C ARG A 493 2.82 -31.96 43.61
N THR A 494 3.86 -32.78 43.37
CA THR A 494 5.12 -32.81 44.14
C THR A 494 6.32 -32.20 43.39
N CYS A 495 6.07 -31.53 42.24
CA CYS A 495 7.13 -31.00 41.37
C CYS A 495 7.81 -29.77 41.98
N ALA A 496 9.12 -29.78 42.11
CA ALA A 496 9.91 -28.66 42.59
C ALA A 496 9.82 -27.41 41.69
N MET A 497 9.61 -27.61 40.37
CA MET A 497 9.48 -26.54 39.38
C MET A 497 8.02 -26.07 39.19
N LYS A 498 7.08 -26.44 40.06
CA LYS A 498 5.66 -26.16 39.89
C LYS A 498 5.36 -24.66 39.79
N SER A 499 6.00 -23.81 40.61
CA SER A 499 5.82 -22.36 40.61
C SER A 499 6.20 -21.71 39.28
N GLN A 500 7.24 -22.24 38.61
CA GLN A 500 7.69 -21.81 37.29
C GLN A 500 6.86 -22.41 36.14
N CYS A 501 5.94 -23.33 36.43
CA CYS A 501 5.20 -24.06 35.41
C CYS A 501 3.72 -23.70 35.38
N THR A 502 3.02 -23.83 36.51
CA THR A 502 1.56 -23.64 36.56
C THR A 502 1.06 -23.27 37.96
N PRO A 503 0.09 -22.31 38.07
CA PRO A 503 -0.60 -22.04 39.33
C PRO A 503 -1.68 -23.09 39.65
N ALA A 504 -2.11 -23.89 38.66
CA ALA A 504 -3.11 -24.93 38.85
C ALA A 504 -2.54 -26.17 39.52
N SER A 505 -3.42 -27.13 39.94
CA SER A 505 -3.01 -28.40 40.52
C SER A 505 -2.09 -29.20 39.58
N GLU A 506 -2.36 -29.16 38.30
CA GLU A 506 -1.63 -29.87 37.26
C GLU A 506 -1.45 -28.99 36.00
N ARG A 507 -0.31 -29.16 35.32
CA ARG A 507 -0.08 -28.58 34.00
C ARG A 507 -0.74 -29.44 32.93
N ARG A 508 -1.57 -28.83 32.08
CA ARG A 508 -2.14 -29.49 30.91
C ARG A 508 -1.59 -28.89 29.63
N ILE A 509 -1.18 -29.72 28.68
CA ILE A 509 -0.75 -29.34 27.36
C ILE A 509 -1.83 -29.77 26.36
N SER A 510 -2.20 -28.86 25.48
CA SER A 510 -3.14 -29.14 24.39
C SER A 510 -2.38 -29.39 23.11
N ARG A 511 -2.71 -30.45 22.38
CA ARG A 511 -2.21 -30.76 21.04
C ARG A 511 -3.39 -30.82 20.09
N TRP A 512 -3.33 -30.03 19.04
CA TRP A 512 -4.29 -30.12 17.96
C TRP A 512 -4.02 -31.40 17.14
N GLU A 513 -5.05 -32.04 16.60
CA GLU A 513 -4.88 -33.26 15.81
C GLU A 513 -3.91 -33.10 14.63
N HIS A 514 -3.90 -31.90 14.01
CA HIS A 514 -2.99 -31.52 12.92
C HIS A 514 -1.76 -30.74 13.41
N GLU A 515 -1.39 -30.81 14.67
CA GLU A 515 -0.23 -30.07 15.22
C GLU A 515 1.08 -30.37 14.49
N ALA A 516 1.21 -31.54 13.89
CA ALA A 516 2.39 -31.94 13.11
C ALA A 516 2.65 -31.00 11.92
N VAL A 517 1.58 -30.45 11.32
CA VAL A 517 1.71 -29.45 10.23
C VAL A 517 2.34 -28.16 10.76
N LEU A 518 1.94 -27.72 11.96
CA LEU A 518 2.50 -26.53 12.59
C LEU A 518 3.96 -26.72 13.03
N GLU A 519 4.31 -27.94 13.46
CA GLU A 519 5.69 -28.32 13.81
C GLU A 519 6.60 -28.29 12.58
N LYS A 520 6.12 -28.74 11.41
CA LYS A 520 6.84 -28.62 10.13
C LYS A 520 7.10 -27.16 9.75
N VAL A 521 6.13 -26.27 9.96
CA VAL A 521 6.29 -24.83 9.70
C VAL A 521 7.40 -24.24 10.57
N GLN A 522 7.42 -24.58 11.87
CA GLN A 522 8.45 -24.12 12.78
C GLN A 522 9.83 -24.66 12.39
N ALA A 523 9.93 -25.94 12.06
CA ALA A 523 11.19 -26.54 11.62
C ALA A 523 11.76 -25.87 10.35
N ARG A 524 10.90 -25.54 9.37
CA ARG A 524 11.32 -24.79 8.17
C ARG A 524 11.84 -23.39 8.52
N LEU A 525 11.19 -22.70 9.45
CA LEU A 525 11.63 -21.38 9.88
C LEU A 525 12.98 -21.46 10.61
N ASP A 526 13.18 -22.49 11.45
CA ASP A 526 14.44 -22.69 12.17
C ASP A 526 15.59 -23.05 11.23
N GLN A 527 15.31 -23.77 10.14
CA GLN A 527 16.28 -24.09 9.07
C GLN A 527 16.61 -22.90 8.17
N ASN A 528 15.67 -21.96 8.00
CA ASN A 528 15.87 -20.77 7.16
C ASN A 528 15.47 -19.49 7.91
N PRO A 529 16.31 -19.00 8.81
CA PRO A 529 16.05 -17.76 9.57
C PRO A 529 15.98 -16.50 8.69
N GLU A 530 16.62 -16.52 7.50
CA GLU A 530 16.61 -15.40 6.55
C GLU A 530 15.27 -15.26 5.80
N ALA A 531 14.38 -16.25 5.87
CA ALA A 531 13.08 -16.21 5.19
C ALA A 531 12.27 -14.95 5.55
N MET A 532 12.32 -14.52 6.81
CA MET A 532 11.59 -13.32 7.25
C MET A 532 12.20 -12.01 6.73
N ARG A 533 13.52 -11.98 6.53
CA ARG A 533 14.22 -10.85 5.91
C ARG A 533 13.89 -10.76 4.42
N MET A 534 13.99 -11.88 3.72
CA MET A 534 13.63 -12.00 2.30
C MET A 534 12.17 -11.58 2.09
N ARG A 535 11.23 -12.13 2.90
CA ARG A 535 9.82 -11.74 2.84
C ARG A 535 9.65 -10.22 2.94
N ARG A 536 10.29 -9.59 3.94
CA ARG A 536 10.16 -8.14 4.16
C ARG A 536 10.62 -7.35 2.93
N SER A 537 11.82 -7.60 2.44
CA SER A 537 12.34 -6.90 1.25
C SER A 537 11.47 -7.10 0.02
N THR A 538 10.89 -8.29 -0.17
CA THR A 538 10.03 -8.62 -1.30
C THR A 538 8.73 -7.82 -1.28
N VAL A 539 8.01 -7.79 -0.15
CA VAL A 539 6.67 -7.17 -0.08
C VAL A 539 6.70 -5.66 0.15
N GLU A 540 7.75 -5.14 0.81
CA GLU A 540 7.90 -3.69 1.00
C GLU A 540 8.12 -2.97 -0.33
N HIS A 541 8.79 -3.59 -1.29
CA HIS A 541 9.06 -3.02 -2.60
C HIS A 541 7.79 -2.61 -3.37
N PRO A 542 6.80 -3.51 -3.64
CA PRO A 542 5.58 -3.13 -4.36
C PRO A 542 4.71 -2.16 -3.57
N PHE A 543 4.48 -2.39 -2.28
CA PHE A 543 3.66 -1.49 -1.48
C PHE A 543 4.29 -0.11 -1.30
N GLY A 544 5.61 -0.04 -1.13
CA GLY A 544 6.36 1.22 -1.12
C GLY A 544 6.25 1.96 -2.45
N THR A 545 6.44 1.25 -3.57
CA THR A 545 6.32 1.82 -4.90
C THR A 545 4.91 2.35 -5.17
N ILE A 546 3.87 1.54 -4.91
CA ILE A 546 2.47 1.94 -5.14
C ILE A 546 2.11 3.15 -4.28
N LYS A 547 2.45 3.15 -2.98
CA LYS A 547 2.09 4.24 -2.08
C LYS A 547 2.91 5.50 -2.28
N CYS A 548 4.24 5.38 -2.35
CA CYS A 548 5.13 6.54 -2.38
C CYS A 548 5.40 7.03 -3.80
N TRP A 549 5.80 6.13 -4.71
CA TRP A 549 6.18 6.52 -6.06
C TRP A 549 4.99 6.70 -7.01
N MET A 550 3.94 5.87 -6.90
CA MET A 550 2.73 6.01 -7.72
C MET A 550 1.66 6.86 -7.05
N GLY A 551 1.85 7.25 -5.79
CA GLY A 551 0.99 8.19 -5.06
C GLY A 551 -0.37 7.62 -4.61
N ALA A 552 -0.54 6.29 -4.65
CA ALA A 552 -1.79 5.63 -4.25
C ALA A 552 -1.88 5.44 -2.72
N THR A 553 -1.91 6.54 -1.97
CA THR A 553 -2.03 6.50 -0.50
C THR A 553 -3.47 6.30 -0.02
N HIS A 554 -4.44 6.62 -0.85
CA HIS A 554 -5.87 6.51 -0.59
C HIS A 554 -6.63 6.24 -1.89
N PHE A 555 -7.77 5.57 -1.76
CA PHE A 555 -8.64 5.30 -2.88
C PHE A 555 -9.47 6.53 -3.28
N LEU A 556 -9.81 6.61 -4.55
CA LEU A 556 -10.70 7.63 -5.11
C LEU A 556 -12.13 7.10 -5.30
N CYS A 557 -12.27 5.78 -5.33
CA CYS A 557 -13.56 5.09 -5.43
C CYS A 557 -14.13 4.75 -4.05
N THR A 558 -15.44 4.59 -3.99
CA THR A 558 -16.19 4.05 -2.83
C THR A 558 -16.77 2.69 -3.21
N THR A 559 -17.07 1.86 -2.23
CA THR A 559 -17.53 0.47 -2.30
C THR A 559 -16.45 -0.53 -2.73
N LEU A 560 -16.47 -1.69 -2.08
CA LEU A 560 -15.45 -2.73 -2.25
C LEU A 560 -15.19 -3.13 -3.71
N PRO A 561 -16.21 -3.36 -4.57
CA PRO A 561 -15.95 -3.76 -5.96
C PRO A 561 -15.20 -2.69 -6.77
N LYS A 562 -15.55 -1.40 -6.58
CA LYS A 562 -14.89 -0.30 -7.31
C LYS A 562 -13.48 -0.02 -6.78
N VAL A 563 -13.28 -0.19 -5.49
CA VAL A 563 -11.96 -0.09 -4.85
C VAL A 563 -11.06 -1.24 -5.32
N ALA A 564 -11.60 -2.44 -5.45
CA ALA A 564 -10.88 -3.58 -6.02
C ALA A 564 -10.44 -3.30 -7.47
N THR A 565 -11.31 -2.70 -8.29
CA THR A 565 -10.94 -2.26 -9.66
C THR A 565 -9.83 -1.22 -9.65
N GLU A 566 -9.91 -0.24 -8.76
CA GLU A 566 -8.87 0.79 -8.62
C GLU A 566 -7.53 0.19 -8.20
N MET A 567 -7.54 -0.79 -7.28
CA MET A 567 -6.34 -1.50 -6.89
C MET A 567 -5.78 -2.36 -8.01
N ALA A 568 -6.63 -3.02 -8.79
CA ALA A 568 -6.21 -3.81 -9.95
C ALA A 568 -5.44 -2.95 -10.97
N LEU A 569 -5.89 -1.72 -11.24
CA LEU A 569 -5.18 -0.78 -12.11
C LEU A 569 -3.82 -0.35 -11.51
N ASN A 570 -3.75 -0.13 -10.20
CA ASN A 570 -2.47 0.15 -9.52
C ASN A 570 -1.49 -1.03 -9.64
N VAL A 571 -1.98 -2.25 -9.44
CA VAL A 571 -1.17 -3.48 -9.55
C VAL A 571 -0.68 -3.68 -10.98
N LEU A 572 -1.56 -3.52 -11.97
CA LEU A 572 -1.20 -3.64 -13.38
C LEU A 572 -0.13 -2.63 -13.78
N ALA A 573 -0.32 -1.36 -13.43
CA ALA A 573 0.65 -0.31 -13.70
C ALA A 573 1.99 -0.57 -12.98
N TYR A 574 1.95 -1.02 -11.73
CA TYR A 574 3.16 -1.42 -11.00
C TYR A 574 3.90 -2.56 -11.72
N ASN A 575 3.20 -3.62 -12.10
CA ASN A 575 3.80 -4.78 -12.75
C ASN A 575 4.40 -4.41 -14.13
N ILE A 576 3.68 -3.64 -14.95
CA ILE A 576 4.22 -3.13 -16.23
C ILE A 576 5.49 -2.32 -15.98
N LYS A 577 5.47 -1.37 -15.05
CA LYS A 577 6.66 -0.59 -14.68
C LYS A 577 7.81 -1.47 -14.23
N ARG A 578 7.53 -2.50 -13.45
CA ARG A 578 8.55 -3.43 -12.96
C ARG A 578 9.15 -4.26 -14.07
N VAL A 579 8.33 -4.79 -14.97
CA VAL A 579 8.83 -5.58 -16.12
C VAL A 579 9.64 -4.71 -17.08
N ILE A 580 9.21 -3.48 -17.36
CA ILE A 580 10.02 -2.52 -18.14
C ILE A 580 11.38 -2.28 -17.47
N ALA A 581 11.43 -2.17 -16.15
CA ALA A 581 12.70 -1.99 -15.44
C ALA A 581 13.61 -3.23 -15.48
N VAL A 582 13.05 -4.43 -15.67
CA VAL A 582 13.81 -5.70 -15.75
C VAL A 582 14.27 -6.00 -17.17
N LEU A 583 13.39 -5.85 -18.15
CA LEU A 583 13.63 -6.26 -19.54
C LEU A 583 13.92 -5.09 -20.50
N GLY A 584 13.50 -3.88 -20.16
CA GLY A 584 13.40 -2.76 -21.11
C GLY A 584 12.08 -2.77 -21.90
N VAL A 585 11.82 -1.69 -22.64
CA VAL A 585 10.58 -1.52 -23.42
C VAL A 585 10.57 -2.45 -24.63
N HIS A 586 11.65 -2.48 -25.42
CA HIS A 586 11.73 -3.27 -26.65
C HIS A 586 11.48 -4.75 -26.40
N ALA A 587 12.24 -5.36 -25.48
CA ALA A 587 12.10 -6.79 -25.18
C ALA A 587 10.68 -7.14 -24.68
N LEU A 588 10.04 -6.25 -23.94
CA LEU A 588 8.65 -6.44 -23.49
C LEU A 588 7.67 -6.35 -24.65
N VAL A 589 7.85 -5.38 -25.56
CA VAL A 589 6.99 -5.20 -26.74
C VAL A 589 7.13 -6.40 -27.68
N ASP A 590 8.34 -6.83 -27.98
CA ASP A 590 8.62 -7.99 -28.85
C ASP A 590 7.95 -9.26 -28.29
N ALA A 591 8.02 -9.46 -26.98
CA ALA A 591 7.42 -10.60 -26.31
C ALA A 591 5.87 -10.58 -26.28
N MET A 592 5.26 -9.45 -26.53
CA MET A 592 3.78 -9.33 -26.62
C MET A 592 3.26 -9.64 -28.05
N TRP A 593 4.14 -9.62 -29.04
CA TRP A 593 3.79 -9.93 -30.44
C TRP A 593 4.09 -11.38 -30.86
N THR A 594 4.84 -12.12 -30.02
CA THR A 594 5.13 -13.55 -30.15
C THR A 594 4.17 -14.40 -29.32
#